data_63b444b684c3c86049cb777a8a756e30
#
_entry.id   63b444b684c3c86049cb777a8a756e30
#
_cell.length_a   1.000
_cell.length_b   1.000
_cell.length_c   1.000
_cell.angle_alpha   90.00
_cell.angle_beta   90.00
_cell.angle_gamma   90.00
#
_symmetry.space_group_name_H-M   'P 1'
#
loop_
_entity.id
_entity.type
_entity.pdbx_description
1 polymer ?
#
loop_
_entity_poly.entity_id
_entity_poly.type
_entity_poly.pdbx_seq_one_letter_code
_entity_poly.pdbx_strand_id
1 'polypeptide(L)'
;MHELSIAMGIVEAATEEAQRRGVHVSAVHLRLGALSGVVKDALLFSYEVARQDTPLEGSRLIVEDISVTVFCPQCKKEQVLLSVQSFACPECGVPTMDVRRGKELEVFALEVEDEEEEVRK
;
A
#
# COMPACT_ATOMS: atom_id res chain seq x y z
N MET A 1 -0.93 6.70 13.79
CA MET A 1 -1.92 6.62 12.72
C MET A 1 -2.86 5.45 12.97
N HIS A 2 -4.10 5.60 12.63
CA HIS A 2 -5.11 4.58 12.94
C HIS A 2 -5.25 3.58 11.81
N GLU A 3 -4.57 2.46 11.94
CA GLU A 3 -4.57 1.44 10.88
C GLU A 3 -5.97 0.89 10.60
N LEU A 4 -6.82 0.80 11.60
CA LEU A 4 -8.17 0.32 11.37
C LEU A 4 -8.97 1.28 10.49
N SER A 5 -8.84 2.59 10.71
CA SER A 5 -9.52 3.58 9.88
C SER A 5 -9.03 3.51 8.43
N ILE A 6 -7.73 3.30 8.26
CA ILE A 6 -7.15 3.15 6.92
C ILE A 6 -7.71 1.90 6.25
N ALA A 7 -7.74 0.79 6.99
CA ALA A 7 -8.25 -0.47 6.46
C ALA A 7 -9.72 -0.35 6.07
N MET A 8 -10.52 0.32 6.88
CA MET A 8 -11.93 0.55 6.59
C MET A 8 -12.10 1.38 5.31
N GLY A 9 -11.27 2.40 5.14
CA GLY A 9 -11.30 3.21 3.93
C GLY A 9 -10.93 2.41 2.69
N ILE A 10 -9.94 1.52 2.81
CA ILE A 10 -9.54 0.64 1.70
C ILE A 10 -10.68 -0.30 1.32
N VAL A 11 -11.31 -0.93 2.31
CA VAL A 11 -12.44 -1.85 2.07
C VAL A 11 -13.60 -1.11 1.42
N GLU A 12 -13.91 0.09 1.91
CA GLU A 12 -15.01 0.89 1.37
C GLU A 12 -14.76 1.25 -0.09
N ALA A 13 -13.57 1.75 -0.40
CA ALA A 13 -13.23 2.13 -1.77
C ALA A 13 -13.23 0.94 -2.71
N ALA A 14 -12.67 -0.20 -2.27
CA ALA A 14 -12.66 -1.40 -3.09
C ALA A 14 -14.05 -1.98 -3.29
N THR A 15 -14.91 -1.88 -2.27
CA THR A 15 -16.30 -2.32 -2.38
C THR A 15 -17.04 -1.50 -3.43
N GLU A 16 -16.88 -0.18 -3.39
CA GLU A 16 -17.54 0.70 -4.36
C GLU A 16 -17.10 0.37 -5.79
N GLU A 17 -15.82 0.15 -5.96
CA GLU A 17 -15.28 -0.18 -7.28
C GLU A 17 -15.81 -1.53 -7.78
N ALA A 18 -15.85 -2.52 -6.88
CA ALA A 18 -16.35 -3.86 -7.22
C ALA A 18 -17.83 -3.81 -7.62
N GLN A 19 -18.63 -3.06 -6.88
CA GLN A 19 -20.06 -2.93 -7.16
C GLN A 19 -20.29 -2.21 -8.49
N ARG A 20 -19.52 -1.17 -8.75
CA ARG A 20 -19.63 -0.42 -10.00
C ARG A 20 -19.32 -1.29 -11.22
N ARG A 21 -18.39 -2.23 -11.07
CA ARG A 21 -17.94 -3.10 -12.16
C ARG A 21 -18.65 -4.44 -12.22
N GLY A 22 -19.39 -4.79 -11.18
CA GLY A 22 -20.05 -6.10 -11.12
C GLY A 22 -19.06 -7.24 -11.00
N VAL A 23 -17.99 -7.05 -10.24
CA VAL A 23 -16.94 -8.05 -10.05
C VAL A 23 -16.76 -8.33 -8.56
N HIS A 24 -16.07 -9.44 -8.27
CA HIS A 24 -15.70 -9.82 -6.90
C HIS A 24 -14.21 -9.59 -6.72
N VAL A 25 -13.83 -8.89 -5.66
CA VAL A 25 -12.42 -8.60 -5.36
C VAL A 25 -11.83 -9.73 -4.54
N SER A 26 -10.77 -10.35 -5.03
CA SER A 26 -10.07 -11.41 -4.32
C SER A 26 -8.80 -10.93 -3.62
N ALA A 27 -8.22 -9.83 -4.07
CA ALA A 27 -7.06 -9.23 -3.41
C ALA A 27 -6.96 -7.75 -3.73
N VAL A 28 -6.43 -7.01 -2.76
CA VAL A 28 -6.16 -5.58 -2.89
C VAL A 28 -4.66 -5.38 -2.77
N HIS A 29 -4.06 -4.71 -3.74
CA HIS A 29 -2.62 -4.43 -3.73
C HIS A 29 -2.37 -3.01 -3.29
N LEU A 30 -1.56 -2.87 -2.25
CA LEU A 30 -1.27 -1.58 -1.62
C LEU A 30 0.23 -1.29 -1.65
N ARG A 31 0.60 -0.08 -2.06
CA ARG A 31 1.98 0.40 -1.89
C ARG A 31 2.08 1.09 -0.54
N LEU A 32 3.06 0.66 0.25
CA LEU A 32 3.25 1.19 1.59
C LEU A 32 4.69 1.66 1.73
N GLY A 33 4.86 2.97 1.86
CA GLY A 33 6.19 3.57 1.99
C GLY A 33 6.72 3.46 3.41
N ALA A 34 8.03 3.35 3.52
CA ALA A 34 8.70 3.24 4.82
C ALA A 34 8.44 4.46 5.71
N LEU A 35 8.16 5.62 5.11
CA LEU A 35 7.89 6.86 5.83
C LEU A 35 6.40 7.18 5.96
N SER A 36 5.51 6.23 5.64
CA SER A 36 4.07 6.48 5.69
C SER A 36 3.54 6.67 7.11
N GLY A 37 4.27 6.19 8.10
CA GLY A 37 3.82 6.21 9.48
C GLY A 37 2.85 5.09 9.83
N VAL A 38 2.62 4.18 8.90
CA VAL A 38 1.69 3.06 9.09
C VAL A 38 2.47 1.79 9.45
N VAL A 39 2.01 1.11 10.49
CA VAL A 39 2.61 -0.16 10.89
C VAL A 39 1.97 -1.28 10.06
N LYS A 40 2.78 -1.92 9.23
CA LYS A 40 2.30 -2.92 8.27
C LYS A 40 1.50 -4.05 8.92
N ASP A 41 2.05 -4.64 9.99
CA ASP A 41 1.38 -5.78 10.63
C ASP A 41 0.04 -5.37 11.22
N ALA A 42 -0.03 -4.16 11.80
CA ALA A 42 -1.27 -3.64 12.35
C ALA A 42 -2.29 -3.40 11.24
N LEU A 43 -1.82 -2.92 10.08
CA LEU A 43 -2.70 -2.69 8.93
C LEU A 43 -3.25 -4.01 8.39
N LEU A 44 -2.40 -5.02 8.26
CA LEU A 44 -2.84 -6.34 7.78
C LEU A 44 -3.90 -6.94 8.70
N PHE A 45 -3.67 -6.84 10.01
CA PHE A 45 -4.65 -7.32 10.99
C PHE A 45 -5.95 -6.52 10.91
N SER A 46 -5.84 -5.19 10.83
CA SER A 46 -7.01 -4.32 10.72
C SER A 46 -7.82 -4.60 9.47
N TYR A 47 -7.14 -4.95 8.38
CA TYR A 47 -7.83 -5.29 7.14
C TYR A 47 -8.69 -6.55 7.31
N GLU A 48 -8.16 -7.56 8.00
CA GLU A 48 -8.90 -8.79 8.27
C GLU A 48 -10.18 -8.51 9.06
N VAL A 49 -10.10 -7.56 9.99
CA VAL A 49 -11.26 -7.14 10.77
C VAL A 49 -12.23 -6.32 9.90
N ALA A 50 -11.70 -5.36 9.16
CA ALA A 50 -12.53 -4.42 8.40
C ALA A 50 -13.32 -5.09 7.27
N ARG A 51 -12.78 -6.17 6.69
CA ARG A 51 -13.42 -6.85 5.56
C ARG A 51 -14.60 -7.73 5.96
N GLN A 52 -14.74 -8.04 7.25
CA GLN A 52 -15.79 -8.95 7.73
C GLN A 52 -17.16 -8.38 7.44
N ASP A 53 -18.06 -9.23 6.97
CA ASP A 53 -19.45 -8.87 6.63
C ASP A 53 -19.54 -7.81 5.52
N THR A 54 -18.52 -7.76 4.66
CA THR A 54 -18.50 -6.90 3.48
C THR A 54 -18.29 -7.75 2.24
N PRO A 55 -18.50 -7.19 1.05
CA PRO A 55 -18.22 -7.92 -0.19
C PRO A 55 -16.74 -8.33 -0.34
N LEU A 56 -15.85 -7.76 0.48
CA LEU A 56 -14.44 -8.10 0.45
C LEU A 56 -14.05 -9.18 1.47
N GLU A 57 -15.02 -9.77 2.14
CA GLU A 57 -14.72 -10.85 3.07
C GLU A 57 -14.05 -12.00 2.31
N GLY A 58 -12.94 -12.51 2.86
CA GLY A 58 -12.15 -13.54 2.20
C GLY A 58 -11.06 -13.00 1.29
N SER A 59 -11.09 -11.70 0.97
CA SER A 59 -10.05 -11.10 0.15
C SER A 59 -8.76 -10.90 0.96
N ARG A 60 -7.66 -10.69 0.25
CA ARG A 60 -6.35 -10.49 0.88
C ARG A 60 -5.83 -9.09 0.60
N LEU A 61 -5.12 -8.54 1.56
CA LEU A 61 -4.38 -7.29 1.36
C LEU A 61 -2.92 -7.67 1.10
N ILE A 62 -2.43 -7.33 -0.08
CA ILE A 62 -1.06 -7.61 -0.49
C ILE A 62 -0.29 -6.30 -0.47
N VAL A 63 0.72 -6.23 0.38
CA VAL A 63 1.47 -5.00 0.60
C VAL A 63 2.80 -5.04 -0.14
N GLU A 64 3.04 -4.02 -0.97
CA GLU A 64 4.32 -3.80 -1.62
C GLU A 64 5.05 -2.73 -0.81
N ASP A 65 6.14 -3.11 -0.16
CA ASP A 65 6.94 -2.19 0.64
C ASP A 65 7.78 -1.29 -0.26
N ILE A 66 7.67 0.01 -0.07
CA ILE A 66 8.44 0.99 -0.86
C ILE A 66 9.50 1.61 0.03
N SER A 67 10.75 1.37 -0.33
CA SER A 67 11.89 1.92 0.39
C SER A 67 12.00 3.42 0.19
N VAL A 68 12.70 4.09 1.12
CA VAL A 68 12.96 5.51 0.98
C VAL A 68 14.00 5.72 -0.13
N THR A 69 13.67 6.59 -1.07
CA THR A 69 14.58 7.01 -2.12
C THR A 69 14.74 8.52 -2.03
N VAL A 70 15.99 8.97 -2.03
CA VAL A 70 16.33 10.40 -1.96
C VAL A 70 17.12 10.79 -3.19
N PHE A 71 17.08 12.06 -3.54
CA PHE A 71 17.93 12.59 -4.62
C PHE A 71 19.20 13.15 -4.00
N CYS A 72 20.35 12.66 -4.45
CA CYS A 72 21.64 13.19 -4.01
C CYS A 72 22.09 14.30 -4.96
N PRO A 73 22.23 15.55 -4.47
CA PRO A 73 22.63 16.65 -5.35
C PRO A 73 24.10 16.56 -5.78
N GLN A 74 24.93 15.87 -5.02
CA GLN A 74 26.33 15.69 -5.36
C GLN A 74 26.53 14.60 -6.40
N CYS A 75 25.88 13.44 -6.21
CA CYS A 75 25.95 12.34 -7.17
C CYS A 75 25.01 12.55 -8.35
N LYS A 76 24.07 13.48 -8.22
CA LYS A 76 23.07 13.85 -9.25
C LYS A 76 22.25 12.66 -9.70
N LYS A 77 21.84 11.83 -8.74
CA LYS A 77 20.98 10.67 -9.01
C LYS A 77 20.22 10.28 -7.76
N GLU A 78 19.19 9.44 -7.96
CA GLU A 78 18.43 8.92 -6.85
C GLU A 78 19.19 7.80 -6.16
N GLN A 79 19.06 7.76 -4.83
CA GLN A 79 19.73 6.76 -4.00
C GLN A 79 18.67 6.14 -3.07
N VAL A 80 18.69 4.82 -2.96
CA VAL A 80 17.86 4.10 -2.02
C VAL A 80 18.56 4.09 -0.66
N LEU A 81 17.85 4.53 0.38
CA LEU A 81 18.40 4.53 1.73
C LEU A 81 18.21 3.15 2.36
N LEU A 82 19.26 2.66 3.02
CA LEU A 82 19.22 1.39 3.73
C LEU A 82 18.58 1.54 5.11
N SER A 83 18.51 2.77 5.63
CA SER A 83 17.94 3.05 6.94
C SER A 83 17.26 4.42 6.92
N VAL A 84 16.10 4.52 7.59
CA VAL A 84 15.41 5.79 7.73
C VAL A 84 15.95 6.64 8.87
N GLN A 85 16.96 6.16 9.57
CA GLN A 85 17.57 6.88 10.69
C GLN A 85 18.56 7.94 10.24
N SER A 86 19.07 7.85 9.02
CA SER A 86 20.04 8.80 8.51
C SER A 86 19.71 9.14 7.07
N PHE A 87 19.35 10.40 6.82
CA PHE A 87 19.05 10.88 5.48
C PHE A 87 20.32 11.44 4.84
N ALA A 88 21.17 10.51 4.41
CA ALA A 88 22.42 10.84 3.74
C ALA A 88 22.65 9.87 2.59
N CYS A 89 23.28 10.38 1.54
CA CYS A 89 23.60 9.55 0.38
C CYS A 89 24.49 8.39 0.81
N PRO A 90 24.11 7.13 0.49
CA PRO A 90 24.94 5.98 0.89
C PRO A 90 26.29 5.92 0.16
N GLU A 91 26.45 6.61 -0.96
CA GLU A 91 27.71 6.61 -1.70
C GLU A 91 28.67 7.71 -1.27
N CYS A 92 28.18 8.95 -1.10
CA CYS A 92 29.07 10.07 -0.82
C CYS A 92 28.87 10.68 0.55
N GLY A 93 27.81 10.27 1.27
CA GLY A 93 27.57 10.74 2.64
C GLY A 93 26.94 12.12 2.77
N VAL A 94 26.66 12.81 1.67
CA VAL A 94 26.08 14.14 1.76
C VAL A 94 24.65 14.04 2.31
N PRO A 95 24.28 14.86 3.30
CA PRO A 95 22.90 14.86 3.80
C PRO A 95 21.92 15.33 2.73
N THR A 96 20.77 14.69 2.66
CA THR A 96 19.72 15.10 1.71
C THR A 96 18.35 14.79 2.27
N MET A 97 17.45 15.77 2.13
CA MET A 97 16.06 15.62 2.53
C MET A 97 15.12 15.64 1.31
N ASP A 98 15.69 15.53 0.11
CA ASP A 98 14.89 15.47 -1.11
C ASP A 98 14.37 14.06 -1.31
N VAL A 99 13.27 13.74 -0.62
CA VAL A 99 12.67 12.42 -0.63
C VAL A 99 11.82 12.26 -1.90
N ARG A 100 12.18 11.25 -2.69
CA ARG A 100 11.49 10.96 -3.95
C ARG A 100 10.48 9.83 -3.81
N ARG A 101 10.73 8.87 -2.92
CA ARG A 101 9.84 7.75 -2.64
C ARG A 101 9.92 7.38 -1.17
N GLY A 102 8.87 6.72 -0.67
CA GLY A 102 8.86 6.22 0.69
C GLY A 102 7.68 6.70 1.52
N LYS A 103 6.83 7.55 0.96
CA LYS A 103 5.66 8.08 1.68
C LYS A 103 4.34 7.50 1.19
N GLU A 104 4.39 6.53 0.30
CA GLU A 104 3.20 5.99 -0.35
C GLU A 104 2.26 5.30 0.65
N LEU A 105 0.98 5.48 0.40
CA LEU A 105 -0.08 4.74 1.05
C LEU A 105 -1.22 4.72 0.05
N GLU A 106 -1.12 3.79 -0.93
CA GLU A 106 -2.07 3.82 -2.04
C GLU A 106 -2.39 2.42 -2.56
N VAL A 107 -3.66 2.22 -2.84
CA VAL A 107 -4.12 1.02 -3.56
C VAL A 107 -3.80 1.25 -5.03
N PHE A 108 -3.06 0.33 -5.63
CA PHE A 108 -2.68 0.49 -7.02
C PHE A 108 -3.23 -0.60 -7.94
N ALA A 109 -3.78 -1.67 -7.37
CA ALA A 109 -4.36 -2.74 -8.18
C ALA A 109 -5.34 -3.57 -7.36
N LEU A 110 -6.33 -4.11 -8.05
CA LEU A 110 -7.28 -5.06 -7.46
C LEU A 110 -7.25 -6.33 -8.30
N GLU A 111 -7.21 -7.49 -7.63
CA GLU A 111 -7.42 -8.76 -8.31
C GLU A 111 -8.89 -9.06 -8.24
N VAL A 112 -9.51 -9.29 -9.38
CA VAL A 112 -10.96 -9.44 -9.45
C VAL A 112 -11.35 -10.72 -10.16
N GLU A 113 -12.54 -11.21 -9.82
CA GLU A 113 -13.15 -12.35 -10.48
C GLU A 113 -14.49 -11.88 -11.05
N ASP A 114 -14.84 -12.43 -12.21
CA ASP A 114 -16.09 -12.09 -12.86
C ASP A 114 -17.24 -12.82 -12.15
N GLU A 115 -18.15 -12.09 -11.51
CA GLU A 115 -19.30 -12.66 -10.83
C GLU A 115 -20.19 -13.46 -11.79
N GLU A 116 -20.23 -13.05 -13.05
CA GLU A 116 -21.05 -13.72 -14.04
C GLU A 116 -20.61 -15.17 -14.25
N GLU A 117 -19.32 -15.47 -14.17
CA GLU A 117 -18.82 -16.83 -14.27
C GLU A 117 -19.31 -17.69 -13.13
N GLU A 118 -19.37 -17.13 -11.91
CA GLU A 118 -19.82 -17.86 -10.75
C GLU A 118 -21.29 -18.22 -10.85
N VAL A 119 -22.08 -17.29 -11.38
CA VAL A 119 -23.52 -17.50 -11.53
C VAL A 119 -23.82 -18.65 -12.47
N ARG A 120 -23.01 -18.83 -13.48
CA ARG A 120 -23.24 -19.90 -14.47
C ARG A 120 -22.92 -21.29 -13.97
N LYS A 121 -22.31 -21.40 -12.83
CA LYS A 121 -21.99 -22.68 -12.22
C LYS A 121 -23.09 -23.10 -11.27
#